data_fa834c6bf6c5b273c8c840b6bdec6067
#
_entry.id   fa834c6bf6c5b273c8c840b6bdec6067
#
_cell.length_a   1.000
_cell.length_b   1.000
_cell.length_c   1.000
_cell.angle_alpha   90.00
_cell.angle_beta   90.00
_cell.angle_gamma   90.00
#
_symmetry.space_group_name_H-M   'P 1'
#
loop_
_entity.id
_entity.type
_entity.pdbx_description
1 polymer ?
#
loop_
_entity_poly.entity_id
_entity_poly.type
_entity_poly.pdbx_seq_one_letter_code
_entity_poly.pdbx_strand_id
1 'polypeptide(L)'
;MGIKVLGLHHKYHDSGACLISDDGIVCISEERLNRKKQTDAFPINAINYCMNGMPLDCLDLIVIDKLGIEHESDLRKILSKHFEITKHIPIILLNHHHAHAASAFWVSPFDRAAILIVDGYGSIDSRSDDSFIIEETYSIFKANASEITLVERAVSRPGWSRGIGMAYSDATLRLGFKYGHEGKTMGLSAYAEPPDNMIPLFEENDGNLALRDDHPVMPHVPHYSNPVIWKNGKPERGAVLQATIGGLPARFN
;
A
#
# COMPACT_ATOMS: atom_id res chain seq x y z
N MET A 1 -19.10 -25.30 15.16
CA MET A 1 -19.25 -23.95 14.58
C MET A 1 -17.91 -23.59 13.96
N GLY A 2 -17.93 -23.19 12.71
CA GLY A 2 -16.71 -22.77 12.03
C GLY A 2 -16.24 -21.38 12.47
N ILE A 3 -14.97 -21.11 12.23
CA ILE A 3 -14.34 -19.83 12.57
C ILE A 3 -14.85 -18.72 11.64
N LYS A 4 -15.21 -17.56 12.22
CA LYS A 4 -15.57 -16.34 11.49
C LYS A 4 -14.57 -15.23 11.77
N VAL A 5 -13.87 -14.80 10.73
CA VAL A 5 -12.84 -13.75 10.81
C VAL A 5 -13.22 -12.57 9.94
N LEU A 6 -13.27 -11.39 10.52
CA LEU A 6 -13.48 -10.13 9.78
C LEU A 6 -12.16 -9.41 9.59
N GLY A 7 -11.71 -9.30 8.35
CA GLY A 7 -10.58 -8.49 7.93
C GLY A 7 -11.03 -7.08 7.57
N LEU A 8 -10.30 -6.08 8.01
CA LEU A 8 -10.58 -4.66 7.75
C LEU A 8 -9.36 -3.95 7.21
N HIS A 9 -9.59 -3.07 6.24
CA HIS A 9 -8.64 -2.04 5.83
C HIS A 9 -9.28 -0.66 5.98
N HIS A 10 -8.52 0.29 6.54
CA HIS A 10 -9.01 1.64 6.80
C HIS A 10 -7.88 2.66 6.75
N LYS A 11 -8.21 3.84 6.25
CA LYS A 11 -7.38 5.04 6.14
C LYS A 11 -6.51 5.09 4.89
N TYR A 12 -6.13 6.27 4.54
CA TYR A 12 -5.42 6.72 3.33
C TYR A 12 -6.23 6.54 2.04
N HIS A 13 -6.58 5.32 1.64
CA HIS A 13 -7.41 5.03 0.46
C HIS A 13 -7.93 3.59 0.51
N ASP A 14 -8.94 3.31 -0.32
CA ASP A 14 -9.44 1.96 -0.61
C ASP A 14 -9.91 1.15 0.60
N SER A 15 -10.53 1.82 1.58
CA SER A 15 -11.12 1.15 2.75
C SER A 15 -12.05 0.01 2.33
N GLY A 16 -12.08 -1.07 3.12
CA GLY A 16 -12.90 -2.23 2.81
C GLY A 16 -13.00 -3.23 3.95
N ALA A 17 -13.83 -4.23 3.76
CA ALA A 17 -14.02 -5.35 4.67
C ALA A 17 -14.04 -6.69 3.93
N CYS A 18 -13.62 -7.73 4.62
CA CYS A 18 -13.64 -9.11 4.15
C CYS A 18 -14.02 -10.04 5.30
N LEU A 19 -15.08 -10.81 5.13
CA LEU A 19 -15.48 -11.88 6.05
C LEU A 19 -15.04 -13.22 5.50
N ILE A 20 -14.33 -13.99 6.31
CA ILE A 20 -13.98 -15.38 6.04
C ILE A 20 -14.76 -16.26 7.03
N SER A 21 -15.46 -17.27 6.51
CA SER A 21 -16.21 -18.25 7.29
C SER A 21 -16.21 -19.60 6.58
N ASP A 22 -16.83 -20.62 7.19
CA ASP A 22 -17.04 -21.91 6.54
C ASP A 22 -17.89 -21.82 5.26
N ASP A 23 -18.76 -20.81 5.17
CA ASP A 23 -19.60 -20.56 4.00
C ASP A 23 -18.83 -19.92 2.84
N GLY A 24 -17.57 -19.53 3.06
CA GLY A 24 -16.70 -18.93 2.07
C GLY A 24 -16.17 -17.55 2.45
N ILE A 25 -15.76 -16.79 1.42
CA ILE A 25 -15.14 -15.47 1.56
C ILE A 25 -16.04 -14.43 0.90
N VAL A 26 -16.37 -13.36 1.64
CA VAL A 26 -17.13 -12.21 1.15
C VAL A 26 -16.32 -10.96 1.37
N CYS A 27 -15.89 -10.30 0.30
CA CYS A 27 -15.07 -9.08 0.35
C CYS A 27 -15.71 -7.97 -0.46
N ILE A 28 -15.63 -6.73 0.04
CA ILE A 28 -16.07 -5.55 -0.71
C ILE A 28 -15.31 -4.30 -0.26
N SER A 29 -14.98 -3.44 -1.22
CA SER A 29 -14.46 -2.10 -0.94
C SER A 29 -15.60 -1.15 -0.57
N GLU A 30 -15.36 -0.27 0.39
CA GLU A 30 -16.31 0.74 0.84
C GLU A 30 -16.75 1.69 -0.31
N GLU A 31 -15.84 2.00 -1.24
CA GLU A 31 -16.14 2.85 -2.40
C GLU A 31 -17.26 2.31 -3.30
N ARG A 32 -17.47 1.00 -3.33
CA ARG A 32 -18.54 0.38 -4.12
C ARG A 32 -19.91 0.71 -3.53
N LEU A 33 -19.97 0.94 -2.23
CA LEU A 33 -21.19 1.18 -1.48
C LEU A 33 -21.45 2.67 -1.24
N ASN A 34 -20.43 3.43 -0.82
CA ASN A 34 -20.57 4.87 -0.58
C ASN A 34 -20.36 5.73 -1.85
N ARG A 35 -19.94 5.13 -2.97
CA ARG A 35 -19.72 5.77 -4.29
C ARG A 35 -18.66 6.87 -4.30
N LYS A 36 -17.75 6.88 -3.31
CA LYS A 36 -16.60 7.77 -3.25
C LYS A 36 -15.34 6.99 -3.59
N LYS A 37 -14.79 7.22 -4.78
CA LYS A 37 -13.59 6.53 -5.22
C LYS A 37 -12.40 6.82 -4.31
N GLN A 38 -11.60 5.79 -4.03
CA GLN A 38 -10.45 5.87 -3.12
C GLN A 38 -10.83 6.43 -1.73
N THR A 39 -11.99 6.02 -1.23
CA THR A 39 -12.46 6.51 0.08
C THR A 39 -11.56 6.02 1.21
N ASP A 40 -11.28 6.94 2.14
CA ASP A 40 -10.58 6.70 3.42
C ASP A 40 -11.56 6.57 4.60
N ALA A 41 -12.87 6.61 4.33
CA ALA A 41 -13.88 6.47 5.37
C ALA A 41 -13.79 5.10 6.04
N PHE A 42 -14.08 5.03 7.34
CA PHE A 42 -14.18 3.73 8.02
C PHE A 42 -15.24 2.85 7.33
N PRO A 43 -14.95 1.56 7.04
CA PRO A 43 -15.73 0.75 6.10
C PRO A 43 -17.02 0.19 6.71
N ILE A 44 -17.91 1.05 7.22
CA ILE A 44 -19.16 0.66 7.89
C ILE A 44 -20.09 -0.08 6.93
N ASN A 45 -20.26 0.44 5.70
CA ASN A 45 -21.15 -0.21 4.73
C ASN A 45 -20.57 -1.53 4.27
N ALA A 46 -19.26 -1.62 4.09
CA ALA A 46 -18.59 -2.86 3.73
C ALA A 46 -18.72 -3.92 4.84
N ILE A 47 -18.57 -3.53 6.11
CA ILE A 47 -18.82 -4.43 7.25
C ILE A 47 -20.26 -4.93 7.22
N ASN A 48 -21.25 -4.04 7.12
CA ASN A 48 -22.66 -4.42 7.07
C ASN A 48 -22.97 -5.38 5.91
N TYR A 49 -22.35 -5.11 4.74
CA TYR A 49 -22.51 -5.98 3.56
C TYR A 49 -21.93 -7.38 3.82
N CYS A 50 -20.71 -7.47 4.34
CA CYS A 50 -20.05 -8.73 4.64
C CYS A 50 -20.80 -9.52 5.74
N MET A 51 -21.27 -8.83 6.77
CA MET A 51 -21.99 -9.43 7.88
C MET A 51 -23.43 -9.86 7.50
N ASN A 52 -24.02 -9.29 6.46
CA ASN A 52 -25.34 -9.64 5.94
C ASN A 52 -26.42 -9.79 7.04
N GLY A 53 -26.47 -8.82 7.95
CA GLY A 53 -27.41 -8.80 9.08
C GLY A 53 -27.01 -9.63 10.31
N MET A 54 -25.87 -10.33 10.25
CA MET A 54 -25.33 -11.01 11.44
C MET A 54 -24.73 -9.97 12.41
N PRO A 55 -24.90 -10.15 13.73
CA PRO A 55 -24.26 -9.29 14.72
C PRO A 55 -22.74 -9.53 14.75
N LEU A 56 -21.96 -8.49 15.07
CA LEU A 56 -20.50 -8.65 15.22
C LEU A 56 -20.14 -9.66 16.32
N ASP A 57 -20.98 -9.85 17.29
CA ASP A 57 -20.79 -10.83 18.38
C ASP A 57 -20.68 -12.29 17.89
N CYS A 58 -21.01 -12.57 16.64
CA CYS A 58 -20.79 -13.92 16.07
C CYS A 58 -19.35 -14.12 15.56
N LEU A 59 -18.54 -13.08 15.52
CA LEU A 59 -17.14 -13.16 15.08
C LEU A 59 -16.25 -13.79 16.15
N ASP A 60 -15.26 -14.54 15.72
CA ASP A 60 -14.21 -15.10 16.55
C ASP A 60 -12.97 -14.22 16.58
N LEU A 61 -12.75 -13.40 15.54
CA LEU A 61 -11.60 -12.55 15.39
C LEU A 61 -11.89 -11.38 14.45
N ILE A 62 -11.32 -10.21 14.78
CA ILE A 62 -11.20 -9.07 13.86
C ILE A 62 -9.71 -8.84 13.59
N VAL A 63 -9.36 -8.70 12.32
CA VAL A 63 -7.99 -8.35 11.88
C VAL A 63 -8.04 -7.03 11.14
N ILE A 64 -7.18 -6.10 11.48
CA ILE A 64 -7.03 -4.83 10.76
C ILE A 64 -5.55 -4.56 10.51
N ASP A 65 -5.22 -3.98 9.37
CA ASP A 65 -3.86 -3.54 9.14
C ASP A 65 -3.52 -2.28 9.97
N LYS A 66 -2.24 -2.18 10.34
CA LYS A 66 -1.74 -1.10 11.22
C LYS A 66 -1.64 0.27 10.54
N LEU A 67 -1.95 0.37 9.27
CA LEU A 67 -1.73 1.61 8.51
C LEU A 67 -2.67 2.76 8.92
N GLY A 68 -3.36 2.75 9.95
CA GLY A 68 -4.21 3.87 10.35
C GLY A 68 -4.87 3.69 11.70
N ILE A 69 -4.66 2.54 12.28
CA ILE A 69 -5.10 2.20 13.65
C ILE A 69 -3.88 1.68 14.40
N GLU A 70 -3.38 2.48 15.31
CA GLU A 70 -2.18 2.13 16.10
C GLU A 70 -2.52 1.29 17.34
N HIS A 71 -3.72 1.46 17.88
CA HIS A 71 -4.14 0.80 19.11
C HIS A 71 -5.50 0.09 18.95
N GLU A 72 -5.60 -1.09 19.51
CA GLU A 72 -6.85 -1.87 19.56
C GLU A 72 -8.01 -1.06 20.16
N SER A 73 -7.72 -0.26 21.19
CA SER A 73 -8.71 0.60 21.85
C SER A 73 -9.38 1.59 20.91
N ASP A 74 -8.67 2.07 19.88
CA ASP A 74 -9.21 3.03 18.92
C ASP A 74 -10.15 2.34 17.95
N LEU A 75 -9.79 1.15 17.47
CA LEU A 75 -10.70 0.34 16.68
C LEU A 75 -11.97 0.00 17.46
N ARG A 76 -11.86 -0.40 18.72
CA ARG A 76 -13.02 -0.71 19.58
C ARG A 76 -13.93 0.52 19.76
N LYS A 77 -13.38 1.71 19.98
CA LYS A 77 -14.15 2.95 20.06
C LYS A 77 -14.90 3.27 18.78
N ILE A 78 -14.27 3.02 17.61
CA ILE A 78 -14.92 3.24 16.30
C ILE A 78 -16.04 2.22 16.11
N LEU A 79 -15.77 0.95 16.31
CA LEU A 79 -16.76 -0.12 16.14
C LEU A 79 -17.97 0.08 17.06
N SER A 80 -17.76 0.41 18.34
CA SER A 80 -18.84 0.61 19.32
C SER A 80 -19.76 1.80 19.02
N LYS A 81 -19.34 2.75 18.20
CA LYS A 81 -20.20 3.87 17.73
C LYS A 81 -21.21 3.42 16.66
N HIS A 82 -20.94 2.35 15.97
CA HIS A 82 -21.70 1.94 14.79
C HIS A 82 -22.34 0.56 14.94
N PHE A 83 -21.85 -0.26 15.87
CA PHE A 83 -22.30 -1.62 16.07
C PHE A 83 -22.50 -1.90 17.55
N GLU A 84 -23.55 -2.62 17.87
CA GLU A 84 -23.72 -3.19 19.20
C GLU A 84 -22.80 -4.39 19.36
N ILE A 85 -21.92 -4.34 20.36
CA ILE A 85 -20.95 -5.39 20.67
C ILE A 85 -21.07 -5.68 22.17
N THR A 86 -21.52 -6.88 22.51
CA THR A 86 -21.77 -7.30 23.90
C THR A 86 -20.71 -8.23 24.43
N LYS A 87 -19.96 -8.90 23.55
CA LYS A 87 -18.86 -9.78 23.93
C LYS A 87 -17.50 -9.21 23.58
N HIS A 88 -16.47 -9.68 24.25
CA HIS A 88 -15.10 -9.38 23.87
C HIS A 88 -14.70 -10.20 22.65
N ILE A 89 -14.48 -9.50 21.51
CA ILE A 89 -13.98 -10.10 20.28
C ILE A 89 -12.48 -9.82 20.22
N PRO A 90 -11.60 -10.83 20.09
CA PRO A 90 -10.17 -10.62 19.86
C PRO A 90 -9.91 -9.73 18.65
N ILE A 91 -8.92 -8.84 18.75
CA ILE A 91 -8.49 -7.97 17.64
C ILE A 91 -7.00 -8.16 17.41
N ILE A 92 -6.58 -8.33 16.18
CA ILE A 92 -5.18 -8.34 15.75
C ILE A 92 -4.93 -7.12 14.87
N LEU A 93 -3.94 -6.34 15.26
CA LEU A 93 -3.37 -5.28 14.43
C LEU A 93 -2.22 -5.89 13.61
N LEU A 94 -2.44 -6.07 12.32
CA LEU A 94 -1.49 -6.72 11.43
C LEU A 94 -0.59 -5.67 10.77
N ASN A 95 0.71 -5.96 10.65
CA ASN A 95 1.60 -5.13 9.86
C ASN A 95 1.14 -5.05 8.39
N HIS A 96 1.21 -3.87 7.79
CA HIS A 96 0.69 -3.61 6.44
C HIS A 96 1.36 -4.47 5.36
N HIS A 97 2.68 -4.54 5.34
CA HIS A 97 3.40 -5.39 4.39
C HIS A 97 3.14 -6.88 4.62
N HIS A 98 2.91 -7.29 5.87
CA HIS A 98 2.51 -8.66 6.17
C HIS A 98 1.10 -8.96 5.62
N ALA A 99 0.17 -7.99 5.71
CA ALA A 99 -1.15 -8.14 5.10
C ALA A 99 -1.07 -8.30 3.57
N HIS A 100 -0.22 -7.50 2.89
CA HIS A 100 0.08 -7.68 1.47
C HIS A 100 0.66 -9.06 1.17
N ALA A 101 1.65 -9.51 1.95
CA ALA A 101 2.26 -10.82 1.77
C ALA A 101 1.23 -11.95 1.91
N ALA A 102 0.35 -11.87 2.91
CA ALA A 102 -0.72 -12.83 3.12
C ALA A 102 -1.73 -12.84 1.96
N SER A 103 -2.15 -11.68 1.49
CA SER A 103 -3.10 -11.54 0.39
C SER A 103 -2.56 -12.10 -0.94
N ALA A 104 -1.24 -12.04 -1.15
CA ALA A 104 -0.59 -12.61 -2.33
C ALA A 104 -0.37 -14.12 -2.21
N PHE A 105 0.14 -14.58 -1.07
CA PHE A 105 0.58 -15.96 -0.90
C PHE A 105 -0.59 -16.94 -0.76
N TRP A 106 -1.54 -16.66 0.14
CA TRP A 106 -2.63 -17.62 0.44
C TRP A 106 -3.62 -17.85 -0.70
N VAL A 107 -3.65 -16.95 -1.70
CA VAL A 107 -4.45 -17.14 -2.92
C VAL A 107 -3.62 -17.66 -4.10
N SER A 108 -2.31 -17.82 -3.94
CA SER A 108 -1.41 -18.33 -4.97
C SER A 108 -1.43 -19.86 -5.00
N PRO A 109 -0.97 -20.49 -6.08
CA PRO A 109 -0.83 -21.93 -6.18
C PRO A 109 0.46 -22.47 -5.51
N PHE A 110 1.23 -21.64 -4.81
CA PHE A 110 2.53 -22.03 -4.29
C PHE A 110 2.45 -22.58 -2.87
N ASP A 111 3.06 -23.72 -2.60
CA ASP A 111 3.26 -24.25 -1.24
C ASP A 111 4.39 -23.56 -0.50
N ARG A 112 5.33 -22.98 -1.24
CA ARG A 112 6.47 -22.22 -0.72
C ARG A 112 6.82 -21.09 -1.68
N ALA A 113 7.12 -19.90 -1.13
CA ALA A 113 7.50 -18.75 -1.94
C ALA A 113 8.46 -17.80 -1.21
N ALA A 114 9.24 -17.05 -1.97
CA ALA A 114 9.75 -15.75 -1.58
C ALA A 114 8.72 -14.72 -2.01
N ILE A 115 8.44 -13.75 -1.14
CA ILE A 115 7.45 -12.71 -1.38
C ILE A 115 8.16 -11.36 -1.25
N LEU A 116 8.12 -10.56 -2.31
CA LEU A 116 8.62 -9.19 -2.31
C LEU A 116 7.42 -8.24 -2.26
N ILE A 117 7.39 -7.39 -1.24
CA ILE A 117 6.44 -6.28 -1.12
C ILE A 117 7.20 -4.99 -1.42
N VAL A 118 6.71 -4.23 -2.38
CA VAL A 118 7.21 -2.89 -2.74
C VAL A 118 6.00 -1.97 -2.76
N ASP A 119 5.97 -1.05 -1.83
CA ASP A 119 4.83 -0.15 -1.64
C ASP A 119 5.28 1.32 -1.60
N GLY A 120 4.33 2.24 -1.56
CA GLY A 120 4.58 3.65 -1.29
C GLY A 120 5.20 3.81 0.08
N TYR A 121 4.49 3.35 1.08
CA TYR A 121 4.94 3.17 2.46
C TYR A 121 4.03 2.17 3.18
N GLY A 122 4.60 1.42 4.11
CA GLY A 122 3.89 0.46 4.94
C GLY A 122 3.65 0.98 6.36
N SER A 123 3.63 0.05 7.31
CA SER A 123 3.36 0.38 8.71
C SER A 123 4.40 1.34 9.27
N ILE A 124 3.93 2.21 10.15
CA ILE A 124 4.75 3.16 10.90
C ILE A 124 5.22 2.48 12.18
N ASP A 125 6.50 2.50 12.46
CA ASP A 125 7.05 2.06 13.75
C ASP A 125 7.46 3.28 14.58
N SER A 126 6.74 3.54 15.67
CA SER A 126 6.98 4.66 16.59
C SER A 126 8.07 4.40 17.62
N ARG A 127 8.77 3.26 17.57
CA ARG A 127 9.73 2.82 18.60
C ARG A 127 11.13 3.43 18.49
N SER A 128 11.31 4.55 17.79
CA SER A 128 12.58 5.25 17.85
C SER A 128 12.57 6.26 18.99
N ASP A 129 13.57 6.21 19.87
CA ASP A 129 13.81 7.17 20.94
C ASP A 129 14.02 8.62 20.42
N ASP A 130 14.10 8.76 19.12
CA ASP A 130 14.40 10.02 18.39
C ASP A 130 13.15 10.73 17.84
N SER A 131 11.95 10.45 18.29
CA SER A 131 10.71 11.12 17.80
C SER A 131 10.49 11.09 16.27
N PHE A 132 11.19 10.24 15.54
CA PHE A 132 11.00 10.07 14.10
C PHE A 132 10.06 8.93 13.79
N ILE A 133 9.08 9.20 12.94
CA ILE A 133 8.26 8.17 12.31
C ILE A 133 9.16 7.39 11.35
N ILE A 134 9.07 6.07 11.36
CA ILE A 134 9.78 5.18 10.43
C ILE A 134 8.74 4.46 9.60
N GLU A 135 8.86 4.57 8.28
CA GLU A 135 7.94 3.97 7.32
C GLU A 135 8.63 2.82 6.58
N GLU A 136 7.92 1.71 6.42
CA GLU A 136 8.39 0.60 5.60
C GLU A 136 8.33 0.99 4.12
N THR A 137 9.39 0.69 3.36
CA THR A 137 9.46 0.97 1.93
C THR A 137 9.40 -0.28 1.07
N TYR A 138 10.09 -1.35 1.50
CA TYR A 138 9.91 -2.69 0.96
C TYR A 138 10.08 -3.74 2.06
N SER A 139 9.59 -4.93 1.82
CA SER A 139 9.80 -6.08 2.70
C SER A 139 9.92 -7.37 1.89
N ILE A 140 10.79 -8.25 2.34
CA ILE A 140 10.95 -9.59 1.79
C ILE A 140 10.49 -10.60 2.83
N PHE A 141 9.61 -11.49 2.44
CA PHE A 141 9.15 -12.59 3.27
C PHE A 141 9.49 -13.92 2.62
N LYS A 142 9.63 -14.95 3.43
CA LYS A 142 9.52 -16.34 3.03
C LYS A 142 8.22 -16.91 3.53
N ALA A 143 7.57 -17.72 2.73
CA ALA A 143 6.32 -18.37 3.09
C ALA A 143 6.35 -19.87 2.81
N ASN A 144 5.61 -20.61 3.60
CA ASN A 144 5.27 -22.00 3.40
C ASN A 144 3.81 -22.25 3.78
N ALA A 145 3.31 -23.47 3.65
CA ALA A 145 1.91 -23.81 3.90
C ALA A 145 1.39 -23.48 5.31
N SER A 146 2.23 -23.11 6.26
CA SER A 146 1.84 -22.85 7.65
C SER A 146 2.15 -21.43 8.14
N GLU A 147 3.09 -20.72 7.50
CA GLU A 147 3.55 -19.42 8.01
C GLU A 147 4.12 -18.52 6.93
N ILE A 148 4.06 -17.21 7.19
CA ILE A 148 4.75 -16.16 6.45
C ILE A 148 5.71 -15.47 7.42
N THR A 149 7.01 -15.54 7.13
CA THR A 149 8.07 -15.01 8.00
C THR A 149 8.82 -13.89 7.31
N LEU A 150 8.99 -12.75 8.00
CA LEU A 150 9.80 -11.64 7.53
C LEU A 150 11.28 -12.06 7.44
N VAL A 151 11.91 -11.79 6.30
CA VAL A 151 13.34 -12.02 6.07
C VAL A 151 14.10 -10.71 6.14
N GLU A 152 13.58 -9.69 5.45
CA GLU A 152 14.22 -8.38 5.32
C GLU A 152 13.15 -7.28 5.26
N ARG A 153 13.49 -6.12 5.78
CA ARG A 153 12.66 -4.92 5.75
C ARG A 153 13.53 -3.70 5.57
N ALA A 154 13.24 -2.89 4.58
CA ALA A 154 13.80 -1.57 4.45
C ALA A 154 12.82 -0.54 5.05
N VAL A 155 13.39 0.42 5.74
CA VAL A 155 12.64 1.50 6.39
C VAL A 155 13.27 2.85 6.05
N SER A 156 12.47 3.89 6.04
CA SER A 156 12.95 5.25 5.87
C SER A 156 12.23 6.23 6.79
N ARG A 157 12.80 7.44 6.93
CA ARG A 157 12.16 8.52 7.68
C ARG A 157 11.17 9.25 6.77
N PRO A 158 10.05 9.77 7.29
CA PRO A 158 9.12 10.60 6.53
C PRO A 158 9.82 11.78 5.88
N GLY A 159 9.49 12.07 4.64
CA GLY A 159 10.16 13.10 3.84
C GLY A 159 11.56 12.70 3.33
N TRP A 160 12.08 11.55 3.77
CA TRP A 160 13.32 10.91 3.30
C TRP A 160 13.01 9.54 2.70
N SER A 161 11.74 9.21 2.55
CA SER A 161 11.34 7.93 1.98
C SER A 161 11.89 7.80 0.56
N ARG A 162 12.78 6.84 0.38
CA ARG A 162 13.52 6.61 -0.84
C ARG A 162 13.19 5.25 -1.45
N GLY A 163 12.04 4.72 -1.07
CA GLY A 163 11.51 3.50 -1.70
C GLY A 163 11.05 3.75 -3.14
N ILE A 164 10.97 2.68 -3.93
CA ILE A 164 10.55 2.72 -5.33
C ILE A 164 9.16 3.35 -5.47
N GLY A 165 8.22 3.00 -4.58
CA GLY A 165 6.86 3.55 -4.61
C GLY A 165 6.82 5.06 -4.40
N MET A 166 7.56 5.58 -3.41
CA MET A 166 7.63 7.03 -3.16
C MET A 166 8.37 7.78 -4.26
N ALA A 167 9.41 7.19 -4.86
CA ALA A 167 10.06 7.77 -6.04
C ALA A 167 9.05 7.94 -7.21
N TYR A 168 8.12 7.00 -7.33
CA TYR A 168 7.05 7.08 -8.31
C TYR A 168 6.05 8.20 -8.01
N SER A 169 5.66 8.36 -6.74
CA SER A 169 4.80 9.46 -6.29
C SER A 169 5.46 10.82 -6.50
N ASP A 170 6.74 10.95 -6.15
CA ASP A 170 7.51 12.18 -6.41
C ASP A 170 7.56 12.53 -7.89
N ALA A 171 7.81 11.55 -8.75
CA ALA A 171 7.77 11.74 -10.19
C ALA A 171 6.38 12.20 -10.68
N THR A 172 5.34 11.62 -10.12
CA THR A 172 3.94 11.96 -10.43
C THR A 172 3.65 13.43 -10.12
N LEU A 173 4.04 13.90 -8.94
CA LEU A 173 3.88 15.29 -8.53
C LEU A 173 4.70 16.25 -9.39
N ARG A 174 5.94 15.89 -9.75
CA ARG A 174 6.82 16.70 -10.63
C ARG A 174 6.27 16.83 -12.05
N LEU A 175 5.54 15.83 -12.52
CA LEU A 175 4.85 15.88 -13.81
C LEU A 175 3.57 16.74 -13.78
N GLY A 176 3.22 17.30 -12.60
CA GLY A 176 2.03 18.14 -12.43
C GLY A 176 0.73 17.34 -12.20
N PHE A 177 0.82 16.06 -11.98
CA PHE A 177 -0.31 15.25 -11.52
C PHE A 177 -0.50 15.38 -10.01
N LYS A 178 -1.60 14.85 -9.49
CA LYS A 178 -1.88 14.82 -8.05
C LYS A 178 -1.34 13.53 -7.42
N TYR A 179 -1.13 13.55 -6.13
CA TYR A 179 -0.90 12.35 -5.33
C TYR A 179 -2.04 11.33 -5.56
N GLY A 180 -1.72 10.06 -5.67
CA GLY A 180 -2.67 9.01 -6.05
C GLY A 180 -2.93 8.90 -7.57
N HIS A 181 -2.20 9.67 -8.40
CA HIS A 181 -2.29 9.62 -9.85
C HIS A 181 -1.11 8.86 -10.51
N GLU A 182 -0.42 8.02 -9.79
CA GLU A 182 0.76 7.27 -10.25
C GLU A 182 0.45 6.43 -11.50
N GLY A 183 -0.77 5.90 -11.60
CA GLY A 183 -1.23 5.21 -12.81
C GLY A 183 -1.25 6.09 -14.08
N LYS A 184 -1.47 7.41 -13.95
CA LYS A 184 -1.36 8.34 -15.09
C LYS A 184 0.10 8.56 -15.49
N THR A 185 0.98 8.65 -14.50
CA THR A 185 2.42 8.71 -14.68
C THR A 185 2.92 7.48 -15.43
N MET A 186 2.49 6.30 -14.98
CA MET A 186 2.79 5.03 -15.64
C MET A 186 2.30 5.00 -17.10
N GLY A 187 1.06 5.43 -17.36
CA GLY A 187 0.52 5.52 -18.72
C GLY A 187 1.28 6.49 -19.63
N LEU A 188 1.87 7.54 -19.05
CA LEU A 188 2.64 8.54 -19.81
C LEU A 188 3.92 7.94 -20.40
N SER A 189 4.51 6.91 -19.79
CA SER A 189 5.73 6.25 -20.27
C SER A 189 5.56 5.64 -21.67
N ALA A 190 4.33 5.30 -22.07
CA ALA A 190 4.05 4.74 -23.39
C ALA A 190 4.26 5.72 -24.55
N TYR A 191 4.48 7.01 -24.28
CA TYR A 191 4.64 8.05 -25.29
C TYR A 191 6.09 8.43 -25.59
N ALA A 192 7.06 7.80 -24.91
CA ALA A 192 8.49 8.05 -25.13
C ALA A 192 9.31 6.79 -24.85
N GLU A 193 10.44 6.68 -25.56
CA GLU A 193 11.44 5.66 -25.28
C GLU A 193 12.43 6.16 -24.23
N PRO A 194 12.97 5.27 -23.38
CA PRO A 194 14.07 5.62 -22.47
C PRO A 194 15.28 6.13 -23.28
N PRO A 195 15.97 7.18 -22.82
CA PRO A 195 17.19 7.64 -23.48
C PRO A 195 18.32 6.59 -23.34
N ASP A 196 19.17 6.48 -24.38
CA ASP A 196 20.27 5.52 -24.42
C ASP A 196 21.28 5.67 -23.25
N ASN A 197 21.41 6.91 -22.74
CA ASN A 197 22.29 7.26 -21.63
C ASN A 197 21.55 7.39 -20.30
N MET A 198 20.51 6.62 -20.08
CA MET A 198 19.72 6.65 -18.86
C MET A 198 20.58 6.36 -17.64
N ILE A 199 20.60 7.29 -16.69
CA ILE A 199 21.23 7.10 -15.38
C ILE A 199 20.25 6.27 -14.52
N PRO A 200 20.68 5.14 -13.95
CA PRO A 200 19.81 4.37 -13.05
C PRO A 200 19.38 5.23 -11.85
N LEU A 201 18.08 5.19 -11.54
CA LEU A 201 17.54 5.93 -10.38
C LEU A 201 18.01 5.32 -9.05
N PHE A 202 18.25 4.03 -9.04
CA PHE A 202 18.73 3.29 -7.89
C PHE A 202 20.11 2.73 -8.14
N GLU A 203 20.88 2.60 -7.10
CA GLU A 203 22.17 1.92 -7.07
C GLU A 203 22.18 0.81 -6.03
N GLU A 204 23.01 -0.19 -6.26
CA GLU A 204 23.24 -1.26 -5.29
C GLU A 204 24.44 -0.92 -4.43
N ASN A 205 24.23 -0.89 -3.13
CA ASN A 205 25.27 -0.68 -2.13
C ASN A 205 25.23 -1.83 -1.12
N ASP A 206 26.22 -2.70 -1.16
CA ASP A 206 26.36 -3.86 -0.26
C ASP A 206 25.10 -4.76 -0.21
N GLY A 207 24.51 -5.03 -1.37
CA GLY A 207 23.29 -5.84 -1.47
C GLY A 207 21.99 -5.07 -1.18
N ASN A 208 22.07 -3.79 -0.82
CA ASN A 208 20.91 -2.95 -0.59
C ASN A 208 20.64 -2.04 -1.79
N LEU A 209 19.36 -1.87 -2.12
CA LEU A 209 18.93 -0.94 -3.16
C LEU A 209 18.74 0.45 -2.54
N ALA A 210 19.53 1.41 -2.97
CA ALA A 210 19.46 2.80 -2.52
C ALA A 210 19.08 3.74 -3.66
N LEU A 211 18.27 4.75 -3.37
CA LEU A 211 18.02 5.84 -4.31
C LEU A 211 19.29 6.70 -4.44
N ARG A 212 19.69 6.99 -5.67
CA ARG A 212 20.86 7.85 -5.94
C ARG A 212 20.55 9.30 -5.57
N ASP A 213 21.37 9.87 -4.71
CA ASP A 213 21.24 11.28 -4.30
C ASP A 213 21.63 12.26 -5.42
N ASP A 214 22.50 11.83 -6.33
CA ASP A 214 23.00 12.63 -7.46
C ASP A 214 22.14 12.51 -8.72
N HIS A 215 21.03 11.77 -8.68
CA HIS A 215 20.22 11.57 -9.87
C HIS A 215 19.52 12.87 -10.31
N PRO A 216 19.69 13.33 -11.57
CA PRO A 216 19.21 14.63 -12.04
C PRO A 216 17.68 14.81 -11.99
N VAL A 217 16.92 13.71 -11.90
CA VAL A 217 15.45 13.73 -11.78
C VAL A 217 14.99 13.90 -10.33
N MET A 218 15.86 13.58 -9.36
CA MET A 218 15.55 13.58 -7.93
C MET A 218 16.41 14.60 -7.13
N PRO A 219 16.77 15.78 -7.65
CA PRO A 219 17.42 16.76 -6.81
C PRO A 219 16.47 17.17 -5.69
N HIS A 220 17.02 17.61 -4.57
CA HIS A 220 16.31 18.22 -3.43
C HIS A 220 15.58 19.52 -3.80
N VAL A 221 14.88 19.55 -4.91
CA VAL A 221 14.17 20.74 -5.39
C VAL A 221 12.74 20.67 -4.89
N PRO A 222 12.26 21.73 -4.23
CA PRO A 222 10.87 21.80 -3.81
C PRO A 222 9.93 21.58 -5.00
N HIS A 223 8.88 20.84 -4.77
CA HIS A 223 7.66 20.56 -5.51
C HIS A 223 7.26 21.53 -6.64
N TYR A 224 8.06 21.68 -7.68
CA TYR A 224 7.62 22.45 -8.82
C TYR A 224 7.37 21.55 -10.02
N SER A 225 6.09 21.43 -10.29
CA SER A 225 5.54 20.83 -11.48
C SER A 225 6.24 21.32 -12.75
N ASN A 226 6.90 20.40 -13.44
CA ASN A 226 7.00 20.52 -14.87
C ASN A 226 5.69 19.98 -15.47
N PRO A 227 4.72 20.82 -15.76
CA PRO A 227 3.44 20.36 -16.25
C PRO A 227 3.67 19.58 -17.55
N VAL A 228 2.95 18.48 -17.69
CA VAL A 228 2.89 17.78 -18.98
C VAL A 228 2.26 18.70 -19.99
N ILE A 229 3.03 19.06 -21.01
CA ILE A 229 2.53 19.90 -22.10
C ILE A 229 1.95 18.98 -23.16
N TRP A 230 0.66 19.12 -23.40
CA TRP A 230 -0.06 18.39 -24.43
C TRP A 230 -0.13 19.22 -25.71
N LYS A 231 0.29 18.63 -26.81
CA LYS A 231 0.20 19.22 -28.12
C LYS A 231 -0.32 18.19 -29.13
N ASN A 232 -1.33 18.56 -29.87
CA ASN A 232 -1.97 17.66 -30.85
C ASN A 232 -2.39 16.30 -30.25
N GLY A 233 -2.86 16.30 -29.01
CA GLY A 233 -3.30 15.08 -28.33
C GLY A 233 -2.17 14.18 -27.82
N LYS A 234 -0.91 14.65 -27.88
CA LYS A 234 0.27 13.93 -27.38
C LYS A 234 1.02 14.74 -26.33
N PRO A 235 1.63 14.11 -25.33
CA PRO A 235 2.48 14.80 -24.37
C PRO A 235 3.83 15.16 -25.03
N GLU A 236 4.19 16.43 -25.01
CA GLU A 236 5.51 16.91 -25.50
C GLU A 236 6.57 16.95 -24.41
N ARG A 237 6.14 17.21 -23.16
CA ARG A 237 7.06 17.33 -22.03
C ARG A 237 6.58 16.43 -20.90
N GLY A 238 7.51 15.84 -20.17
CA GLY A 238 7.23 14.90 -19.09
C GLY A 238 7.29 13.43 -19.50
N ALA A 239 6.99 13.09 -20.76
CA ALA A 239 7.04 11.71 -21.24
C ALA A 239 8.46 11.11 -21.15
N VAL A 240 9.49 11.89 -21.51
CA VAL A 240 10.89 11.46 -21.40
C VAL A 240 11.28 11.21 -19.95
N LEU A 241 10.89 12.11 -19.05
CA LEU A 241 11.12 11.94 -17.61
C LEU A 241 10.49 10.64 -17.11
N GLN A 242 9.25 10.39 -17.51
CA GLN A 242 8.53 9.17 -17.14
C GLN A 242 9.16 7.92 -17.74
N ALA A 243 9.57 7.94 -19.00
CA ALA A 243 10.24 6.81 -19.63
C ALA A 243 11.56 6.48 -18.90
N THR A 244 12.26 7.50 -18.42
CA THR A 244 13.48 7.34 -17.60
C THR A 244 13.20 6.65 -16.26
N ILE A 245 12.10 7.00 -15.60
CA ILE A 245 11.69 6.42 -14.32
C ILE A 245 10.97 5.08 -14.51
N GLY A 246 10.07 5.02 -15.49
CA GLY A 246 9.19 3.87 -15.76
C GLY A 246 9.90 2.65 -16.33
N GLY A 247 11.17 2.77 -16.73
CA GLY A 247 12.00 1.62 -17.06
C GLY A 247 12.34 0.72 -15.86
N LEU A 248 12.01 1.15 -14.64
CA LEU A 248 12.20 0.37 -13.43
C LEU A 248 11.12 -0.70 -13.20
N PRO A 249 9.80 -0.41 -13.28
CA PRO A 249 8.78 -1.42 -13.03
C PRO A 249 8.67 -2.49 -14.12
N ALA A 250 8.98 -2.17 -15.36
CA ALA A 250 8.85 -3.10 -16.48
C ALA A 250 9.90 -4.24 -16.48
N ARG A 251 10.91 -4.15 -15.64
CA ARG A 251 11.97 -5.17 -15.51
C ARG A 251 11.75 -6.15 -14.36
N PHE A 252 10.70 -5.95 -13.57
CA PHE A 252 10.30 -6.84 -12.47
C PHE A 252 9.16 -7.81 -12.84
N ASN A 253 8.81 -7.91 -14.12
CA ASN A 253 7.87 -8.92 -14.63
C ASN A 253 8.59 -10.21 -15.03
#